data_d5a7b2d8ccf65922e71fbfd9b4082b23
#
_entry.id   d5a7b2d8ccf65922e71fbfd9b4082b23
#
_cell.length_a   1.000
_cell.length_b   1.000
_cell.length_c   1.000
_cell.angle_alpha   90.00
_cell.angle_beta   90.00
_cell.angle_gamma   90.00
#
_symmetry.space_group_name_H-M   'P 1'
#
loop_
_entity.id
_entity.type
_entity.pdbx_description
1 polymer ?
#
loop_
_entity_poly.entity_id
_entity_poly.type
_entity_poly.pdbx_seq_one_letter_code
_entity_poly.pdbx_strand_id
1 'polypeptide(L)'
;MSLFSYLITIFSVVFWFFRSIVCLMASMQMDFVCQPMNLNIEIGLLFATLPCMILIFKRNIIGATIYFGMYGAYFGTALYNTIMEFQAAGTEIVVGTNLIVNFLGIIVALLTFLDILINKNRRKFGADKKTDWFYKNDKYEREYDERADKNQYKL
;
A
#
# COMPACT_ATOMS: atom_id res chain seq x y z
N MET A 1 -15.60 -1.45 0.67
CA MET A 1 -14.33 -1.91 1.27
C MET A 1 -14.69 -2.75 2.48
N SER A 2 -13.97 -3.85 2.73
CA SER A 2 -14.12 -4.56 4.00
C SER A 2 -13.49 -3.72 5.11
N LEU A 3 -13.96 -3.87 6.35
CA LEU A 3 -13.39 -3.17 7.53
C LEU A 3 -11.90 -3.49 7.67
N PHE A 4 -11.52 -4.71 7.37
CA PHE A 4 -10.13 -5.18 7.38
C PHE A 4 -9.24 -4.44 6.37
N SER A 5 -9.71 -4.24 5.13
CA SER A 5 -8.99 -3.46 4.11
C SER A 5 -8.77 -2.01 4.54
N TYR A 6 -9.76 -1.43 5.24
CA TYR A 6 -9.65 -0.07 5.74
C TYR A 6 -8.58 0.05 6.83
N LEU A 7 -8.56 -0.92 7.76
CA LEU A 7 -7.56 -0.98 8.82
C LEU A 7 -6.14 -1.13 8.29
N ILE A 8 -5.91 -2.02 7.31
CA ILE A 8 -4.58 -2.21 6.70
C ILE A 8 -4.11 -0.91 6.03
N THR A 9 -4.99 -0.23 5.30
CA THR A 9 -4.64 1.03 4.63
C THR A 9 -4.29 2.12 5.64
N ILE A 10 -5.07 2.26 6.72
CA ILE A 10 -4.76 3.20 7.81
C ILE A 10 -3.42 2.84 8.45
N PHE A 11 -3.18 1.56 8.72
CA PHE A 11 -1.93 1.11 9.34
C PHE A 11 -0.70 1.42 8.47
N SER A 12 -0.82 1.29 7.15
CA SER A 12 0.23 1.69 6.21
C SER A 12 0.53 3.19 6.28
N VAL A 13 -0.50 4.03 6.40
CA VAL A 13 -0.33 5.49 6.55
C VAL A 13 0.31 5.84 7.88
N VAL A 14 -0.15 5.22 8.98
CA VAL A 14 0.42 5.44 10.32
C VAL A 14 1.89 5.02 10.35
N PHE A 15 2.23 3.89 9.74
CA PHE A 15 3.62 3.43 9.64
C PHE A 15 4.48 4.40 8.82
N TRP A 16 3.95 4.95 7.74
CA TRP A 16 4.63 5.97 6.94
C TRP A 16 4.92 7.24 7.76
N PHE A 17 3.94 7.73 8.53
CA PHE A 17 4.12 8.87 9.44
C PHE A 17 5.18 8.58 10.50
N PHE A 18 5.14 7.39 11.10
CA PHE A 18 6.13 6.96 12.07
C PHE A 18 7.55 7.02 11.48
N ARG A 19 7.75 6.47 10.27
CA ARG A 19 9.05 6.51 9.59
C ARG A 19 9.47 7.93 9.22
N SER A 20 8.53 8.81 8.90
CA SER A 20 8.84 10.23 8.65
C SER A 20 9.37 10.91 9.92
N ILE A 21 8.81 10.59 11.09
CA ILE A 21 9.31 11.09 12.37
C ILE A 21 10.71 10.53 12.66
N VAL A 22 10.95 9.24 12.42
CA VAL A 22 12.27 8.62 12.58
C VAL A 22 13.33 9.34 11.74
N CYS A 23 13.04 9.59 10.45
CA CYS A 23 13.95 10.33 9.56
C CYS A 23 14.20 11.76 10.03
N LEU A 24 13.17 12.44 10.54
CA LEU A 24 13.28 13.80 11.05
C LEU A 24 14.18 13.84 12.30
N MET A 25 13.99 12.94 13.25
CA MET A 25 14.83 12.83 14.45
C MET A 25 16.28 12.50 14.10
N ALA A 26 16.49 11.55 13.18
CA ALA A 26 17.82 11.21 12.68
C ALA A 26 18.51 12.38 11.97
N SER A 27 17.77 13.22 11.22
CA SER A 27 18.31 14.42 10.58
C SER A 27 18.74 15.50 11.59
N MET A 28 18.09 15.54 12.76
CA MET A 28 18.43 16.42 13.88
C MET A 28 19.53 15.84 14.78
N GLN A 29 20.09 14.67 14.44
CA GLN A 29 21.07 13.94 15.27
C GLN A 29 20.55 13.64 16.69
N MET A 30 19.25 13.48 16.84
CA MET A 30 18.61 13.09 18.09
C MET A 30 18.51 11.58 18.17
N ASP A 31 18.86 11.02 19.34
CA ASP A 31 18.64 9.59 19.60
C ASP A 31 17.16 9.30 19.68
N PHE A 32 16.72 8.36 18.85
CA PHE A 32 15.33 7.89 18.83
C PHE A 32 15.28 6.37 18.96
N VAL A 33 14.10 5.83 19.20
CA VAL A 33 13.86 4.41 19.48
C VAL A 33 14.42 3.47 18.39
N CYS A 34 14.46 3.94 17.15
CA CYS A 34 15.04 3.21 16.02
C CYS A 34 15.81 4.19 15.10
N GLN A 35 16.78 3.66 14.38
CA GLN A 35 17.60 4.45 13.47
C GLN A 35 17.40 3.97 12.02
N PRO A 36 17.41 4.89 11.03
CA PRO A 36 17.38 4.51 9.62
C PRO A 36 18.70 3.86 9.21
N MET A 37 18.67 2.85 8.36
CA MET A 37 19.89 2.24 7.80
C MET A 37 20.69 3.26 6.96
N ASN A 38 19.99 4.05 6.17
CA ASN A 38 20.55 5.15 5.38
C ASN A 38 19.52 6.26 5.25
N LEU A 39 19.80 7.41 5.88
CA LEU A 39 18.87 8.54 5.95
C LEU A 39 18.44 9.05 4.56
N ASN A 40 19.38 9.18 3.62
CA ASN A 40 19.09 9.73 2.30
C ASN A 40 18.21 8.79 1.47
N ILE A 41 18.48 7.48 1.54
CA ILE A 41 17.67 6.47 0.84
C ILE A 41 16.27 6.43 1.43
N GLU A 42 16.15 6.50 2.75
CA GLU A 42 14.85 6.44 3.41
C GLU A 42 13.99 7.67 3.14
N ILE A 43 14.58 8.87 3.13
CA ILE A 43 13.87 10.08 2.71
C ILE A 43 13.34 9.92 1.27
N GLY A 44 14.20 9.47 0.35
CA GLY A 44 13.80 9.19 -1.03
C GLY A 44 12.66 8.16 -1.12
N LEU A 45 12.73 7.09 -0.32
CA LEU A 45 11.70 6.06 -0.23
C LEU A 45 10.37 6.64 0.28
N LEU A 46 10.39 7.49 1.32
CA LEU A 46 9.18 8.14 1.85
C LEU A 46 8.48 9.00 0.80
N PHE A 47 9.24 9.78 0.02
CA PHE A 47 8.67 10.55 -1.09
C PHE A 47 8.14 9.66 -2.22
N ALA A 48 8.86 8.62 -2.59
CA ALA A 48 8.44 7.69 -3.65
C ALA A 48 7.20 6.88 -3.27
N THR A 49 6.97 6.63 -1.99
CA THR A 49 5.80 5.89 -1.51
C THR A 49 4.52 6.73 -1.44
N LEU A 50 4.58 8.07 -1.42
CA LEU A 50 3.39 8.93 -1.44
C LEU A 50 2.46 8.67 -2.63
N PRO A 51 2.94 8.69 -3.90
CA PRO A 51 2.07 8.37 -5.04
C PRO A 51 1.57 6.92 -4.98
N CYS A 52 2.37 5.98 -4.44
CA CYS A 52 1.93 4.60 -4.25
C CYS A 52 0.77 4.51 -3.26
N MET A 53 0.79 5.29 -2.15
CA MET A 53 -0.32 5.35 -1.21
C MET A 53 -1.61 5.86 -1.85
N ILE A 54 -1.53 6.90 -2.70
CA ILE A 54 -2.69 7.40 -3.43
C ILE A 54 -3.28 6.28 -4.33
N LEU A 55 -2.43 5.50 -4.99
CA LEU A 55 -2.85 4.36 -5.80
C LEU A 55 -3.44 3.23 -4.95
N ILE A 56 -2.92 2.98 -3.76
CA ILE A 56 -3.44 2.00 -2.78
C ILE A 56 -4.85 2.41 -2.33
N PHE A 57 -5.08 3.69 -2.01
CA PHE A 57 -6.42 4.21 -1.71
C PHE A 57 -7.41 4.00 -2.87
N LYS A 58 -6.94 4.14 -4.10
CA LYS A 58 -7.72 3.83 -5.32
C LYS A 58 -7.82 2.33 -5.62
N ARG A 59 -7.26 1.48 -4.75
CA ARG A 59 -7.21 0.02 -4.89
C ARG A 59 -6.57 -0.48 -6.20
N ASN A 60 -5.54 0.24 -6.64
CA ASN A 60 -4.78 -0.13 -7.82
C ASN A 60 -3.67 -1.12 -7.42
N ILE A 61 -3.64 -2.27 -8.09
CA ILE A 61 -2.65 -3.32 -7.83
C ILE A 61 -1.22 -2.86 -8.13
N ILE A 62 -1.04 -2.00 -9.14
CA ILE A 62 0.29 -1.48 -9.52
C ILE A 62 0.91 -0.70 -8.36
N GLY A 63 0.13 0.20 -7.72
CA GLY A 63 0.60 0.95 -6.57
C GLY A 63 1.02 0.06 -5.41
N ALA A 64 0.23 -0.99 -5.13
CA ALA A 64 0.56 -1.96 -4.09
C ALA A 64 1.80 -2.80 -4.41
N THR A 65 1.98 -3.21 -5.67
CA THR A 65 3.16 -3.97 -6.10
C THR A 65 4.43 -3.14 -5.98
N ILE A 66 4.41 -1.89 -6.44
CA ILE A 66 5.57 -0.98 -6.34
C ILE A 66 5.87 -0.68 -4.88
N TYR A 67 4.85 -0.40 -4.06
CA TYR A 67 4.99 -0.17 -2.62
C TYR A 67 5.63 -1.36 -1.92
N PHE A 68 5.13 -2.58 -2.18
CA PHE A 68 5.68 -3.82 -1.62
C PHE A 68 7.12 -4.06 -2.08
N GLY A 69 7.43 -3.83 -3.35
CA GLY A 69 8.79 -3.97 -3.88
C GLY A 69 9.79 -3.01 -3.20
N MET A 70 9.43 -1.73 -3.07
CA MET A 70 10.30 -0.73 -2.45
C MET A 70 10.49 -0.98 -0.94
N TYR A 71 9.40 -1.22 -0.21
CA TYR A 71 9.48 -1.50 1.23
C TYR A 71 10.13 -2.84 1.52
N GLY A 72 9.80 -3.88 0.73
CA GLY A 72 10.41 -5.20 0.85
C GLY A 72 11.92 -5.18 0.62
N ALA A 73 12.39 -4.44 -0.39
CA ALA A 73 13.82 -4.29 -0.65
C ALA A 73 14.51 -3.52 0.48
N TYR A 74 14.00 -2.35 0.86
CA TYR A 74 14.63 -1.51 1.88
C TYR A 74 14.61 -2.17 3.27
N PHE A 75 13.44 -2.54 3.76
CA PHE A 75 13.32 -3.16 5.08
C PHE A 75 13.86 -4.59 5.12
N GLY A 76 13.88 -5.31 4.00
CA GLY A 76 14.51 -6.62 3.88
C GLY A 76 16.03 -6.54 4.05
N THR A 77 16.69 -5.60 3.39
CA THR A 77 18.13 -5.37 3.57
C THR A 77 18.46 -4.83 4.95
N ALA A 78 17.62 -3.90 5.47
CA ALA A 78 17.77 -3.38 6.83
C ALA A 78 17.61 -4.50 7.88
N LEU A 79 16.64 -5.38 7.72
CA LEU A 79 16.42 -6.53 8.61
C LEU A 79 17.63 -7.49 8.59
N TYR A 80 18.15 -7.80 7.39
CA TYR A 80 19.32 -8.66 7.24
C TYR A 80 20.54 -8.08 7.99
N ASN A 81 20.83 -6.80 7.80
CA ASN A 81 21.94 -6.12 8.49
C ASN A 81 21.75 -6.12 10.01
N THR A 82 20.52 -5.82 10.49
CA THR A 82 20.21 -5.80 11.91
C THR A 82 20.36 -7.19 12.54
N ILE A 83 20.01 -8.26 11.83
CA ILE A 83 20.23 -9.65 12.31
C ILE A 83 21.73 -9.96 12.45
N MET A 84 22.55 -9.52 11.48
CA MET A 84 24.00 -9.69 11.55
C MET A 84 24.61 -8.90 12.72
N GLU A 85 24.17 -7.68 12.96
CA GLU A 85 24.58 -6.85 14.10
C GLU A 85 24.15 -7.49 15.42
N PHE A 86 22.94 -8.02 15.50
CA PHE A 86 22.44 -8.73 16.70
C PHE A 86 23.28 -9.98 17.04
N GLN A 87 23.73 -10.71 16.04
CA GLN A 87 24.60 -11.86 16.24
C GLN A 87 26.02 -11.47 16.69
N ALA A 88 26.52 -10.31 16.26
CA ALA A 88 27.88 -9.84 16.57
C ALA A 88 27.98 -9.10 17.89
N ALA A 89 27.03 -8.22 18.20
CA ALA A 89 27.07 -7.29 19.34
C ALA A 89 26.22 -7.71 20.55
N GLY A 90 25.36 -8.75 20.42
CA GLY A 90 24.45 -9.18 21.49
C GLY A 90 23.20 -8.32 21.60
N THR A 91 22.51 -8.45 22.75
CA THR A 91 21.17 -7.86 22.97
C THR A 91 21.21 -6.39 23.37
N GLU A 92 21.64 -5.49 22.50
CA GLU A 92 21.39 -4.07 22.71
C GLU A 92 19.94 -3.71 22.41
N ILE A 93 19.32 -2.87 23.25
CA ILE A 93 17.89 -2.49 23.14
C ILE A 93 17.59 -1.85 21.78
N VAL A 94 18.52 -1.02 21.26
CA VAL A 94 18.37 -0.32 19.97
C VAL A 94 18.34 -1.30 18.82
N VAL A 95 19.20 -2.30 18.82
CA VAL A 95 19.25 -3.36 17.80
C VAL A 95 17.97 -4.19 17.79
N GLY A 96 17.47 -4.54 18.99
CA GLY A 96 16.19 -5.26 19.13
C GLY A 96 15.01 -4.47 18.60
N THR A 97 14.97 -3.16 18.85
CA THR A 97 13.89 -2.27 18.36
C THR A 97 13.95 -2.08 16.84
N ASN A 98 15.15 -1.92 16.29
CA ASN A 98 15.34 -1.86 14.84
C ASN A 98 14.87 -3.15 14.14
N LEU A 99 15.13 -4.31 14.73
CA LEU A 99 14.69 -5.60 14.22
C LEU A 99 13.15 -5.66 14.14
N ILE A 100 12.46 -5.29 15.21
CA ILE A 100 10.99 -5.27 15.27
C ILE A 100 10.42 -4.29 14.23
N VAL A 101 10.94 -3.08 14.15
CA VAL A 101 10.44 -2.05 13.25
C VAL A 101 10.67 -2.43 11.78
N ASN A 102 11.84 -2.97 11.43
CA ASN A 102 12.13 -3.43 10.08
C ASN A 102 11.22 -4.61 9.68
N PHE A 103 10.98 -5.55 10.59
CA PHE A 103 10.05 -6.65 10.37
C PHE A 103 8.60 -6.17 10.18
N LEU A 104 8.14 -5.20 10.99
CA LEU A 104 6.84 -4.57 10.82
C LEU A 104 6.71 -3.89 9.45
N GLY A 105 7.75 -3.22 8.97
CA GLY A 105 7.75 -2.58 7.65
C GLY A 105 7.48 -3.57 6.51
N ILE A 106 8.08 -4.76 6.56
CA ILE A 106 7.84 -5.83 5.59
C ILE A 106 6.39 -6.35 5.71
N ILE A 107 5.92 -6.62 6.93
CA ILE A 107 4.56 -7.13 7.17
C ILE A 107 3.50 -6.16 6.66
N VAL A 108 3.64 -4.87 6.94
CA VAL A 108 2.69 -3.84 6.49
C VAL A 108 2.60 -3.81 4.96
N ALA A 109 3.75 -3.84 4.29
CA ALA A 109 3.80 -3.85 2.84
C ALA A 109 3.19 -5.13 2.24
N LEU A 110 3.50 -6.29 2.82
CA LEU A 110 2.95 -7.58 2.42
C LEU A 110 1.43 -7.64 2.60
N LEU A 111 0.92 -7.24 3.77
CA LEU A 111 -0.51 -7.24 4.05
C LEU A 111 -1.27 -6.30 3.11
N THR A 112 -0.71 -5.12 2.82
CA THR A 112 -1.30 -4.16 1.88
C THR A 112 -1.36 -4.75 0.46
N PHE A 113 -0.32 -5.42 0.02
CA PHE A 113 -0.28 -6.08 -1.27
C PHE A 113 -1.28 -7.23 -1.36
N LEU A 114 -1.31 -8.11 -0.34
CA LEU A 114 -2.23 -9.26 -0.29
C LEU A 114 -3.69 -8.82 -0.21
N ASP A 115 -4.02 -7.78 0.55
CA ASP A 115 -5.39 -7.25 0.63
C ASP A 115 -5.89 -6.82 -0.75
N ILE A 116 -5.06 -6.12 -1.53
CA ILE A 116 -5.45 -5.67 -2.86
C ILE A 116 -5.46 -6.83 -3.88
N LEU A 117 -4.56 -7.80 -3.72
CA LEU A 117 -4.47 -8.97 -4.59
C LEU A 117 -5.71 -9.88 -4.46
N ILE A 118 -6.11 -10.19 -3.22
CA ILE A 118 -7.19 -11.13 -2.92
C ILE A 118 -8.56 -10.47 -3.12
N ASN A 119 -8.67 -9.18 -2.93
CA ASN A 119 -9.94 -8.50 -2.93
C ASN A 119 -10.52 -8.37 -4.34
N LYS A 120 -11.71 -8.92 -4.56
CA LYS A 120 -12.44 -8.88 -5.86
C LYS A 120 -12.79 -7.45 -6.31
N ASN A 121 -12.83 -6.49 -5.40
CA ASN A 121 -13.16 -5.08 -5.67
C ASN A 121 -11.95 -4.24 -6.10
N ARG A 122 -10.84 -4.87 -6.51
CA ARG A 122 -9.70 -4.15 -7.09
C ARG A 122 -10.13 -3.43 -8.37
N ARG A 123 -9.64 -2.21 -8.54
CA ARG A 123 -9.85 -1.47 -9.79
C ARG A 123 -9.04 -2.13 -10.90
N LYS A 124 -9.69 -2.57 -11.96
CA LYS A 124 -8.98 -3.04 -13.15
C LYS A 124 -8.27 -1.84 -13.79
N PHE A 125 -7.03 -2.05 -14.25
CA PHE A 125 -6.27 -1.02 -14.98
C PHE A 125 -7.06 -0.63 -16.23
N GLY A 126 -7.32 0.67 -16.44
CA GLY A 126 -8.06 1.15 -17.60
C GLY A 126 -9.59 1.21 -17.47
N ALA A 127 -10.17 0.72 -16.37
CA ALA A 127 -11.61 0.87 -16.13
C ALA A 127 -11.91 2.29 -15.63
N ASP A 128 -12.03 3.23 -16.55
CA ASP A 128 -12.55 4.57 -16.23
C ASP A 128 -14.08 4.48 -16.03
N LYS A 129 -14.62 5.14 -14.99
CA LYS A 129 -16.07 5.16 -14.73
C LYS A 129 -16.89 5.68 -15.93
N LYS A 130 -16.29 6.53 -16.75
CA LYS A 130 -16.90 7.04 -17.99
C LYS A 130 -17.00 5.99 -19.09
N THR A 131 -15.99 5.11 -19.19
CA THR A 131 -15.97 4.02 -20.19
C THR A 131 -16.88 2.87 -19.76
N ASP A 132 -17.03 2.62 -18.44
CA ASP A 132 -17.92 1.59 -17.90
C ASP A 132 -19.40 1.91 -18.17
N TRP A 133 -19.74 3.20 -18.29
CA TRP A 133 -21.07 3.65 -18.70
C TRP A 133 -21.37 3.29 -20.18
N PHE A 134 -20.37 3.40 -21.04
CA PHE A 134 -20.53 3.11 -22.46
C PHE A 134 -20.67 1.60 -22.78
N TYR A 135 -19.93 0.76 -22.02
CA TYR A 135 -19.96 -0.71 -22.22
C TYR A 135 -21.04 -1.44 -21.41
N LYS A 136 -21.64 -0.81 -20.39
CA LYS A 136 -22.76 -1.40 -19.62
C LYS A 136 -24.13 -0.98 -20.12
N ASN A 137 -24.18 -0.25 -21.22
CA ASN A 137 -25.43 0.24 -21.79
C ASN A 137 -26.25 -0.88 -22.48
N ASP A 138 -25.64 -2.04 -22.79
CA ASP A 138 -26.31 -3.20 -23.38
C ASP A 138 -27.53 -3.69 -22.58
N LYS A 139 -27.56 -3.45 -21.26
CA LYS A 139 -28.74 -3.76 -20.44
C LYS A 139 -29.87 -2.75 -20.62
N TYR A 140 -29.53 -1.47 -20.75
CA TYR A 140 -30.52 -0.41 -20.93
C TYR A 140 -31.09 -0.43 -22.33
N GLU A 141 -30.28 -0.73 -23.36
CA GLU A 141 -30.76 -0.87 -24.74
C GLU A 141 -31.72 -2.05 -24.87
N ARG A 142 -31.40 -3.21 -24.29
CA ARG A 142 -32.34 -4.36 -24.28
C ARG A 142 -33.64 -4.06 -23.52
N GLU A 143 -33.59 -3.38 -22.38
CA GLU A 143 -34.83 -3.01 -21.65
C GLU A 143 -35.65 -1.96 -22.42
N TYR A 144 -35.02 -1.09 -23.18
CA TYR A 144 -35.70 -0.11 -24.04
C TYR A 144 -36.36 -0.77 -25.24
N ASP A 145 -35.67 -1.69 -25.92
CA ASP A 145 -36.19 -2.46 -27.05
C ASP A 145 -37.35 -3.36 -26.63
N GLU A 146 -37.25 -4.05 -25.50
CA GLU A 146 -38.35 -4.85 -24.97
C GLU A 146 -39.59 -4.02 -24.57
N ARG A 147 -39.39 -2.78 -24.12
CA ARG A 147 -40.49 -1.84 -23.83
C ARG A 147 -41.11 -1.24 -25.10
N ALA A 148 -40.29 -0.96 -26.09
CA ALA A 148 -40.75 -0.48 -27.41
C ALA A 148 -41.60 -1.55 -28.11
N ASP A 149 -41.17 -2.80 -28.12
CA ASP A 149 -41.89 -3.93 -28.68
C ASP A 149 -43.22 -4.20 -27.98
N LYS A 150 -43.26 -4.09 -26.65
CA LYS A 150 -44.51 -4.26 -25.86
C LYS A 150 -45.55 -3.16 -26.12
N ASN A 151 -45.10 -1.97 -26.53
CA ASN A 151 -46.03 -0.84 -26.84
C ASN A 151 -46.54 -0.84 -28.28
N GLN A 152 -45.82 -1.47 -29.23
CA GLN A 152 -46.26 -1.56 -30.64
C GLN A 152 -47.45 -2.53 -30.86
N TYR A 153 -47.72 -3.47 -29.95
CA TYR A 153 -48.78 -4.46 -30.07
C TYR A 153 -50.03 -4.12 -29.26
N LYS A 154 -50.23 -2.86 -28.83
CA LYS A 154 -51.45 -2.37 -28.18
C LYS A 154 -52.22 -1.42 -29.11
N LEU A 155 -52.54 -1.86 -30.34
CA LEU A 155 -53.55 -1.28 -31.23
C LEU A 155 -54.72 -2.24 -31.35
#